data_176e518a7e2934b9eee3efea26c6ab13
#
_entry.id   176e518a7e2934b9eee3efea26c6ab13
#
_cell.length_a   1.000
_cell.length_b   1.000
_cell.length_c   1.000
_cell.angle_alpha   90.00
_cell.angle_beta   90.00
_cell.angle_gamma   90.00
#
_symmetry.space_group_name_H-M   'P 1'
#
loop_
_entity.id
_entity.type
_entity.pdbx_description
1 polymer ?
#
loop_
_entity_poly.entity_id
_entity_poly.type
_entity_poly.pdbx_seq_one_letter_code
_entity_poly.pdbx_strand_id
1 'polypeptide(L)'
;CRVDLRNIKLDYVLDIVQFDDVEFGGLVTGKVHLKSVMKNPVMRTRLNVHKFCLNRSLLGEADIAGVWDKELGGVRLDAQIAEKGISSTHVTGYVSPKLKGLDLSIRADSTNLGFLQPFIEGIFSEINGRVNGNVRLYGDFKHLDLEGEVRAKMDAKIDVLNTYFQIRDDSIHISSGSLDFRNVKVYDREGHDGLVNGYLHHTKLKNLMYH
;
A
#
# COMPACT_ATOMS: atom_id res chain seq x y z
N CYS A 1 27.03 -3.68 -16.13
CA CYS A 1 26.03 -4.62 -16.66
C CYS A 1 24.72 -3.87 -16.91
N ARG A 2 24.04 -4.21 -17.98
CA ARG A 2 22.69 -3.75 -18.30
C ARG A 2 21.80 -4.97 -18.43
N VAL A 3 20.67 -4.94 -17.75
CA VAL A 3 19.65 -5.98 -17.82
C VAL A 3 18.38 -5.35 -18.38
N ASP A 4 17.88 -5.90 -19.45
CA ASP A 4 16.60 -5.51 -20.06
C ASP A 4 15.55 -6.56 -19.66
N LEU A 5 14.55 -6.14 -18.90
CA LEU A 5 13.42 -6.97 -18.48
C LEU A 5 12.29 -6.81 -19.50
N ARG A 6 11.62 -7.91 -19.86
CA ARG A 6 10.46 -7.90 -20.78
C ARG A 6 9.38 -8.85 -20.28
N ASN A 7 8.26 -8.29 -19.87
CA ASN A 7 7.08 -9.04 -19.42
C ASN A 7 7.39 -10.13 -18.36
N ILE A 8 8.26 -9.80 -17.41
CA ILE A 8 8.59 -10.71 -16.29
C ILE A 8 7.57 -10.50 -15.19
N LYS A 9 7.09 -11.58 -14.59
CA LYS A 9 6.19 -11.49 -13.44
C LYS A 9 6.87 -10.79 -12.28
N LEU A 10 6.15 -9.84 -11.66
CA LEU A 10 6.68 -8.99 -10.58
C LEU A 10 7.08 -9.81 -9.34
N ASP A 11 6.33 -10.86 -9.02
CA ASP A 11 6.63 -11.80 -7.93
C ASP A 11 8.06 -12.35 -8.03
N TYR A 12 8.51 -12.78 -9.22
CA TYR A 12 9.89 -13.25 -9.43
C TYR A 12 10.97 -12.19 -9.20
N VAL A 13 10.63 -10.91 -9.38
CA VAL A 13 11.56 -9.80 -9.15
C VAL A 13 11.66 -9.49 -7.66
N LEU A 14 10.59 -9.69 -6.91
CA LEU A 14 10.46 -9.38 -5.48
C LEU A 14 10.77 -10.56 -4.55
N ASP A 15 10.96 -11.77 -5.07
CA ASP A 15 11.36 -12.95 -4.29
C ASP A 15 12.64 -12.75 -3.45
N ILE A 16 13.44 -11.73 -3.79
CA ILE A 16 14.64 -11.34 -3.04
C ILE A 16 14.28 -10.61 -1.73
N VAL A 17 13.07 -10.01 -1.67
CA VAL A 17 12.55 -9.31 -0.50
C VAL A 17 11.27 -10.05 -0.08
N GLN A 18 11.39 -10.98 0.83
CA GLN A 18 10.26 -11.76 1.33
C GLN A 18 9.33 -10.84 2.14
N PHE A 19 8.25 -10.43 1.52
CA PHE A 19 7.08 -9.84 2.19
C PHE A 19 6.09 -10.97 2.44
N ASP A 20 6.10 -11.56 3.62
CA ASP A 20 5.31 -12.77 3.96
C ASP A 20 3.79 -12.57 3.84
N ASP A 21 3.30 -11.32 3.80
CA ASP A 21 1.89 -10.99 3.94
C ASP A 21 1.31 -10.14 2.80
N VAL A 22 2.07 -9.89 1.76
CA VAL A 22 1.67 -9.02 0.66
C VAL A 22 1.98 -9.68 -0.68
N GLU A 23 0.93 -9.91 -1.48
CA GLU A 23 1.06 -10.43 -2.83
C GLU A 23 1.17 -9.28 -3.83
N PHE A 24 2.27 -9.23 -4.56
CA PHE A 24 2.46 -8.29 -5.67
C PHE A 24 2.24 -9.00 -7.01
N GLY A 25 1.48 -8.37 -7.91
CA GLY A 25 1.23 -8.90 -9.24
C GLY A 25 1.44 -7.86 -10.33
N GLY A 26 1.62 -8.35 -11.55
CA GLY A 26 1.83 -7.55 -12.75
C GLY A 26 2.98 -8.04 -13.61
N LEU A 27 3.14 -7.43 -14.77
CA LEU A 27 4.20 -7.75 -15.73
C LEU A 27 5.21 -6.59 -15.82
N VAL A 28 6.44 -6.85 -15.41
CA VAL A 28 7.52 -5.88 -15.39
C VAL A 28 8.21 -5.80 -16.73
N THR A 29 8.33 -4.60 -17.26
CA THR A 29 9.17 -4.27 -18.41
C THR A 29 10.05 -3.08 -18.05
N GLY A 30 11.34 -3.11 -18.42
CA GLY A 30 12.21 -1.97 -18.15
C GLY A 30 13.67 -2.31 -18.19
N LYS A 31 14.49 -1.39 -17.67
CA LYS A 31 15.95 -1.45 -17.74
C LYS A 31 16.57 -1.27 -16.37
N VAL A 32 17.50 -2.15 -16.04
CA VAL A 32 18.33 -2.07 -14.84
C VAL A 32 19.77 -1.84 -15.27
N HIS A 33 20.33 -0.73 -14.86
CA HIS A 33 21.75 -0.40 -15.11
C HIS A 33 22.56 -0.61 -13.84
N LEU A 34 23.51 -1.54 -13.89
CA LEU A 34 24.39 -1.87 -12.77
C LEU A 34 25.83 -1.50 -13.16
N LYS A 35 26.50 -0.68 -12.34
CA LYS A 35 27.91 -0.35 -12.46
C LYS A 35 28.63 -0.70 -11.16
N SER A 36 29.90 -1.11 -11.25
CA SER A 36 30.82 -1.32 -10.12
C SER A 36 30.26 -2.23 -9.01
N VAL A 37 29.65 -3.35 -9.38
CA VAL A 37 28.92 -4.27 -8.48
C VAL A 37 29.77 -4.73 -7.27
N MET A 38 31.10 -4.81 -7.44
CA MET A 38 32.00 -5.38 -6.41
C MET A 38 32.53 -4.37 -5.37
N LYS A 39 32.68 -3.09 -5.70
CA LYS A 39 33.29 -2.09 -4.78
C LYS A 39 32.37 -0.93 -4.41
N ASN A 40 31.64 -0.37 -5.35
CA ASN A 40 30.70 0.73 -5.14
C ASN A 40 29.52 0.52 -6.09
N PRO A 41 28.51 -0.25 -5.68
CA PRO A 41 27.40 -0.52 -6.57
C PRO A 41 26.64 0.77 -6.90
N VAL A 42 26.49 1.04 -8.18
CA VAL A 42 25.61 2.08 -8.70
C VAL A 42 24.54 1.37 -9.50
N MET A 43 23.32 1.43 -9.01
CA MET A 43 22.16 0.89 -9.72
C MET A 43 21.19 2.03 -10.03
N ARG A 44 20.72 2.07 -11.25
CA ARG A 44 19.58 2.88 -11.67
C ARG A 44 18.62 1.99 -12.43
N THR A 45 17.34 2.11 -12.07
CA THR A 45 16.31 1.34 -12.74
C THR A 45 15.15 2.24 -13.15
N ARG A 46 14.52 1.89 -14.26
CA ARG A 46 13.21 2.37 -14.69
C ARG A 46 12.41 1.17 -15.13
N LEU A 47 11.33 0.93 -14.44
CA LEU A 47 10.43 -0.20 -14.63
C LEU A 47 9.02 0.32 -14.86
N ASN A 48 8.34 -0.28 -15.81
CA ASN A 48 6.90 -0.20 -15.95
C ASN A 48 6.31 -1.54 -15.56
N VAL A 49 5.28 -1.52 -14.75
CA VAL A 49 4.55 -2.72 -14.33
C VAL A 49 3.14 -2.62 -14.89
N HIS A 50 2.88 -3.41 -15.91
CA HIS A 50 1.56 -3.53 -16.52
C HIS A 50 0.62 -4.35 -15.63
N LYS A 51 -0.60 -3.84 -15.40
CA LYS A 51 -1.59 -4.43 -14.50
C LYS A 51 -1.04 -4.69 -13.11
N PHE A 52 -0.47 -3.66 -12.49
CA PHE A 52 0.02 -3.74 -11.13
C PHE A 52 -1.12 -4.08 -10.17
N CYS A 53 -0.96 -5.16 -9.44
CA CYS A 53 -1.89 -5.63 -8.42
C CYS A 53 -1.21 -5.70 -7.07
N LEU A 54 -1.96 -5.40 -6.02
CA LEU A 54 -1.59 -5.63 -4.62
C LEU A 54 -2.69 -6.48 -3.99
N ASN A 55 -2.34 -7.63 -3.42
CA ASN A 55 -3.29 -8.58 -2.84
C ASN A 55 -4.46 -8.90 -3.81
N ARG A 56 -4.14 -9.18 -5.07
CA ARG A 56 -5.10 -9.45 -6.17
C ARG A 56 -6.00 -8.27 -6.56
N SER A 57 -5.92 -7.13 -5.87
CA SER A 57 -6.63 -5.91 -6.25
C SER A 57 -5.85 -5.14 -7.30
N LEU A 58 -6.47 -4.86 -8.45
CA LEU A 58 -5.86 -4.08 -9.52
C LEU A 58 -5.75 -2.62 -9.09
N LEU A 59 -4.53 -2.07 -9.15
CA LEU A 59 -4.25 -0.67 -8.87
C LEU A 59 -3.89 0.15 -10.13
N GLY A 60 -3.65 -0.52 -11.26
CA GLY A 60 -3.40 0.13 -12.55
C GLY A 60 -2.02 -0.14 -13.13
N GLU A 61 -1.44 0.86 -13.81
CA GLU A 61 -0.08 0.83 -14.36
C GLU A 61 0.86 1.47 -13.35
N ALA A 62 2.03 0.85 -13.11
CA ALA A 62 3.03 1.43 -12.23
C ALA A 62 4.31 1.79 -12.99
N ASP A 63 4.74 3.04 -12.87
CA ASP A 63 6.04 3.52 -13.32
C ASP A 63 6.96 3.70 -12.12
N ILE A 64 8.07 2.98 -12.09
CA ILE A 64 8.97 2.92 -10.95
C ILE A 64 10.38 3.36 -11.38
N ALA A 65 10.88 4.39 -10.75
CA ALA A 65 12.29 4.79 -10.82
C ALA A 65 13.01 4.41 -9.52
N GLY A 66 14.19 3.81 -9.65
CA GLY A 66 14.99 3.41 -8.50
C GLY A 66 16.45 3.77 -8.66
N VAL A 67 17.06 4.22 -7.56
CA VAL A 67 18.50 4.52 -7.48
C VAL A 67 19.07 3.88 -6.22
N TRP A 68 20.17 3.15 -6.38
CA TRP A 68 20.90 2.60 -5.24
C TRP A 68 21.55 3.72 -4.42
N ASP A 69 21.29 3.69 -3.12
CA ASP A 69 21.91 4.55 -2.13
C ASP A 69 22.89 3.71 -1.29
N LYS A 70 24.16 4.09 -1.37
CA LYS A 70 25.25 3.36 -0.71
C LYS A 70 25.20 3.49 0.82
N GLU A 71 24.82 4.65 1.34
CA GLU A 71 24.74 4.90 2.78
C GLU A 71 23.61 4.10 3.41
N LEU A 72 22.47 4.11 2.78
CA LEU A 72 21.32 3.29 3.17
C LEU A 72 21.55 1.79 2.90
N GLY A 73 22.45 1.43 1.95
CA GLY A 73 22.58 0.05 1.48
C GLY A 73 21.27 -0.48 0.93
N GLY A 74 20.58 0.35 0.16
CA GLY A 74 19.24 0.10 -0.34
C GLY A 74 18.90 0.91 -1.57
N VAL A 75 17.65 0.87 -1.98
CA VAL A 75 17.14 1.57 -3.15
C VAL A 75 16.24 2.71 -2.72
N ARG A 76 16.55 3.93 -3.13
CA ARG A 76 15.58 5.03 -3.15
C ARG A 76 14.67 4.84 -4.33
N LEU A 77 13.39 4.90 -4.11
CA LEU A 77 12.39 4.73 -5.15
C LEU A 77 11.45 5.93 -5.25
N ASP A 78 10.99 6.13 -6.47
CA ASP A 78 9.93 7.05 -6.85
C ASP A 78 9.02 6.28 -7.79
N ALA A 79 7.78 6.05 -7.38
CA ALA A 79 6.82 5.25 -8.11
C ALA A 79 5.50 5.98 -8.26
N GLN A 80 4.96 5.95 -9.45
CA GLN A 80 3.61 6.41 -9.74
C GLN A 80 2.77 5.23 -10.21
N ILE A 81 1.67 4.98 -9.52
CA ILE A 81 0.71 3.94 -9.83
C ILE A 81 -0.57 4.64 -10.25
N ALA A 82 -1.07 4.36 -11.45
CA ALA A 82 -2.22 5.06 -11.99
C ALA A 82 -3.20 4.12 -12.68
N GLU A 83 -4.47 4.28 -12.37
CA GLU A 83 -5.58 3.76 -13.14
C GLU A 83 -6.14 4.94 -13.95
N LYS A 84 -5.96 4.89 -15.28
CA LYS A 84 -6.18 6.03 -16.18
C LYS A 84 -7.54 6.70 -15.98
N GLY A 85 -7.52 7.99 -15.60
CA GLY A 85 -8.72 8.78 -15.36
C GLY A 85 -9.50 8.43 -14.09
N ILE A 86 -9.00 7.56 -13.24
CA ILE A 86 -9.69 7.06 -12.04
C ILE A 86 -8.86 7.31 -10.78
N SER A 87 -7.59 6.91 -10.76
CA SER A 87 -6.74 7.02 -9.57
C SER A 87 -5.30 7.36 -9.90
N SER A 88 -4.61 7.93 -8.91
CA SER A 88 -3.16 8.14 -8.95
C SER A 88 -2.60 7.97 -7.55
N THR A 89 -1.61 7.09 -7.41
CA THR A 89 -0.90 6.88 -6.15
C THR A 89 0.57 7.14 -6.36
N HIS A 90 1.14 8.05 -5.60
CA HIS A 90 2.57 8.37 -5.67
C HIS A 90 3.28 7.85 -4.42
N VAL A 91 4.33 7.08 -4.62
CA VAL A 91 5.11 6.44 -3.56
C VAL A 91 6.56 6.87 -3.69
N THR A 92 7.10 7.48 -2.64
CA THR A 92 8.52 7.87 -2.57
C THR A 92 9.15 7.40 -1.28
N GLY A 93 10.45 7.15 -1.30
CA GLY A 93 11.18 6.76 -0.09
C GLY A 93 12.29 5.76 -0.38
N TYR A 94 12.50 4.82 0.52
CA TYR A 94 13.54 3.80 0.33
C TYR A 94 13.15 2.43 0.87
N VAL A 95 13.79 1.41 0.30
CA VAL A 95 13.80 0.03 0.79
C VAL A 95 15.26 -0.38 0.97
N SER A 96 15.63 -0.79 2.18
CA SER A 96 17.02 -1.10 2.52
C SER A 96 17.18 -2.52 3.07
N PRO A 97 17.76 -3.43 2.29
CA PRO A 97 18.19 -4.74 2.80
C PRO A 97 19.20 -4.65 3.95
N LYS A 98 20.09 -3.64 3.92
CA LYS A 98 21.10 -3.42 4.96
C LYS A 98 20.46 -3.06 6.31
N LEU A 99 19.47 -2.17 6.30
CA LEU A 99 18.71 -1.78 7.49
C LEU A 99 17.59 -2.78 7.82
N LYS A 100 17.36 -3.74 6.92
CA LYS A 100 16.25 -4.71 6.98
C LYS A 100 14.89 -4.04 7.11
N GLY A 101 14.70 -2.90 6.43
CA GLY A 101 13.48 -2.11 6.58
C GLY A 101 13.23 -1.17 5.41
N LEU A 102 12.15 -0.41 5.54
CA LEU A 102 11.70 0.58 4.57
C LEU A 102 11.14 1.82 5.25
N ASP A 103 11.06 2.90 4.48
CA ASP A 103 10.36 4.13 4.83
C ASP A 103 9.81 4.75 3.55
N LEU A 104 8.50 4.69 3.40
CA LEU A 104 7.78 5.07 2.19
C LEU A 104 6.70 6.09 2.52
N SER A 105 6.74 7.24 1.84
CA SER A 105 5.66 8.22 1.82
C SER A 105 4.73 7.91 0.66
N ILE A 106 3.46 7.74 0.94
CA ILE A 106 2.41 7.35 -0.01
C ILE A 106 1.38 8.48 -0.05
N ARG A 107 1.18 9.06 -1.22
CA ARG A 107 0.10 9.99 -1.50
C ARG A 107 -0.93 9.31 -2.40
N ALA A 108 -2.10 9.07 -1.85
CA ALA A 108 -3.21 8.44 -2.52
C ALA A 108 -4.17 9.52 -3.09
N ASP A 109 -4.58 9.35 -4.31
CA ASP A 109 -5.67 10.08 -4.96
C ASP A 109 -6.60 9.05 -5.61
N SER A 110 -7.78 8.89 -5.02
CA SER A 110 -8.78 7.91 -5.42
C SER A 110 -8.25 6.47 -5.50
N THR A 111 -7.34 6.10 -4.61
CA THR A 111 -6.74 4.76 -4.58
C THR A 111 -7.76 3.71 -4.13
N ASN A 112 -7.86 2.61 -4.87
CA ASN A 112 -8.76 1.50 -4.58
C ASN A 112 -8.38 0.80 -3.26
N LEU A 113 -9.35 0.56 -2.38
CA LEU A 113 -9.17 -0.09 -1.07
C LEU A 113 -9.20 -1.61 -1.10
N GLY A 114 -9.54 -2.24 -2.21
CA GLY A 114 -9.70 -3.70 -2.30
C GLY A 114 -8.46 -4.50 -1.87
N PHE A 115 -7.28 -3.91 -1.97
CA PHE A 115 -6.04 -4.54 -1.52
C PHE A 115 -5.96 -4.74 0.00
N LEU A 116 -6.80 -4.05 0.78
CA LEU A 116 -6.86 -4.20 2.23
C LEU A 116 -7.62 -5.46 2.68
N GLN A 117 -8.42 -6.08 1.79
CA GLN A 117 -9.28 -7.21 2.14
C GLN A 117 -8.59 -8.30 2.98
N PRO A 118 -7.37 -8.79 2.65
CA PRO A 118 -6.71 -9.82 3.45
C PRO A 118 -6.30 -9.38 4.86
N PHE A 119 -6.16 -8.07 5.09
CA PHE A 119 -5.75 -7.55 6.41
C PHE A 119 -6.92 -7.31 7.36
N ILE A 120 -8.13 -7.18 6.82
CA ILE A 120 -9.35 -6.87 7.56
C ILE A 120 -10.33 -8.05 7.63
N GLU A 121 -9.93 -9.19 7.07
CA GLU A 121 -10.71 -10.42 7.09
C GLU A 121 -11.01 -10.86 8.54
N GLY A 122 -12.28 -11.23 8.80
CA GLY A 122 -12.77 -11.55 10.14
C GLY A 122 -13.44 -10.39 10.87
N ILE A 123 -13.24 -9.13 10.43
CA ILE A 123 -14.01 -7.98 10.89
C ILE A 123 -14.90 -7.47 9.75
N PHE A 124 -14.34 -7.37 8.56
CA PHE A 124 -15.04 -6.93 7.36
C PHE A 124 -14.93 -7.98 6.26
N SER A 125 -16.05 -8.45 5.75
CA SER A 125 -16.07 -9.41 4.63
C SER A 125 -16.05 -8.76 3.27
N GLU A 126 -16.51 -7.53 3.18
CA GLU A 126 -16.61 -6.81 1.92
C GLU A 126 -16.15 -5.37 2.14
N ILE A 127 -15.08 -4.98 1.50
CA ILE A 127 -14.63 -3.60 1.45
C ILE A 127 -14.52 -3.17 -0.02
N ASN A 128 -15.24 -2.12 -0.37
CA ASN A 128 -15.16 -1.48 -1.66
C ASN A 128 -15.09 0.03 -1.46
N GLY A 129 -14.24 0.68 -2.23
CA GLY A 129 -14.14 2.13 -2.12
C GLY A 129 -12.79 2.66 -2.50
N ARG A 130 -12.62 3.95 -2.25
CA ARG A 130 -11.43 4.71 -2.62
C ARG A 130 -11.03 5.64 -1.48
N VAL A 131 -9.73 5.91 -1.41
CA VAL A 131 -9.18 6.85 -0.44
C VAL A 131 -8.36 7.94 -1.11
N ASN A 132 -8.33 9.10 -0.45
CA ASN A 132 -7.46 10.22 -0.73
C ASN A 132 -6.68 10.55 0.55
N GLY A 133 -5.40 10.83 0.47
CA GLY A 133 -4.64 11.25 1.64
C GLY A 133 -3.16 10.93 1.57
N ASN A 134 -2.50 11.13 2.70
CA ASN A 134 -1.07 10.89 2.83
C ASN A 134 -0.82 9.92 3.97
N VAL A 135 -0.03 8.90 3.66
CA VAL A 135 0.30 7.83 4.60
C VAL A 135 1.80 7.55 4.50
N ARG A 136 2.43 7.29 5.63
CA ARG A 136 3.80 6.80 5.71
C ARG A 136 3.79 5.35 6.15
N LEU A 137 4.41 4.47 5.36
CA LEU A 137 4.68 3.08 5.69
C LEU A 137 6.14 2.95 6.04
N TYR A 138 6.46 2.51 7.25
CA TYR A 138 7.84 2.45 7.74
C TYR A 138 8.06 1.29 8.71
N GLY A 139 9.33 0.98 8.97
CA GLY A 139 9.73 -0.03 9.94
C GLY A 139 10.67 -1.08 9.36
N ASP A 140 10.95 -2.11 10.15
CA ASP A 140 11.68 -3.27 9.68
C ASP A 140 10.77 -4.26 8.93
N PHE A 141 11.32 -5.13 8.09
CA PHE A 141 10.52 -6.05 7.26
C PHE A 141 9.63 -7.03 8.06
N LYS A 142 9.87 -7.18 9.35
CA LYS A 142 9.06 -8.02 10.23
C LYS A 142 8.01 -7.20 10.99
N HIS A 143 8.23 -5.90 11.12
CA HIS A 143 7.40 -4.99 11.91
C HIS A 143 7.21 -3.69 11.13
N LEU A 144 6.30 -3.73 10.17
CA LEU A 144 5.88 -2.54 9.43
C LEU A 144 4.75 -1.84 10.17
N ASP A 145 4.80 -0.53 10.16
CA ASP A 145 3.80 0.35 10.74
C ASP A 145 3.34 1.41 9.75
N LEU A 146 2.20 2.00 10.03
CA LEU A 146 1.52 2.94 9.16
C LEU A 146 1.08 4.16 9.96
N GLU A 147 1.33 5.35 9.45
CA GLU A 147 0.84 6.60 10.04
C GLU A 147 0.36 7.58 8.97
N GLY A 148 -0.63 8.40 9.30
CA GLY A 148 -1.13 9.42 8.38
C GLY A 148 -2.60 9.72 8.55
N GLU A 149 -3.18 10.33 7.52
CA GLU A 149 -4.59 10.64 7.45
C GLU A 149 -5.12 10.39 6.05
N VAL A 150 -6.28 9.77 5.97
CA VAL A 150 -6.97 9.51 4.71
C VAL A 150 -8.43 9.92 4.79
N ARG A 151 -8.97 10.41 3.69
CA ARG A 151 -10.41 10.58 3.48
C ARG A 151 -10.93 9.40 2.70
N ALA A 152 -11.91 8.71 3.25
CA ALA A 152 -12.47 7.50 2.68
C ALA A 152 -13.87 7.74 2.11
N LYS A 153 -14.07 7.17 0.92
CA LYS A 153 -15.40 6.94 0.35
C LYS A 153 -15.51 5.44 0.11
N MET A 154 -16.24 4.76 0.98
CA MET A 154 -16.24 3.30 1.00
C MET A 154 -17.56 2.70 1.48
N ASP A 155 -17.79 1.47 1.03
CA ASP A 155 -18.80 0.56 1.54
C ASP A 155 -18.09 -0.61 2.22
N ALA A 156 -18.56 -1.02 3.38
CA ALA A 156 -18.03 -2.19 4.07
C ALA A 156 -19.15 -2.96 4.78
N LYS A 157 -18.95 -4.27 4.93
CA LYS A 157 -19.81 -5.13 5.73
C LYS A 157 -19.08 -5.55 6.99
N ILE A 158 -19.66 -5.25 8.15
CA ILE A 158 -19.18 -5.74 9.44
C ILE A 158 -19.76 -7.14 9.68
N ASP A 159 -18.90 -8.16 9.72
CA ASP A 159 -19.32 -9.55 9.82
C ASP A 159 -20.07 -9.87 11.11
N VAL A 160 -19.54 -9.42 12.23
CA VAL A 160 -20.12 -9.66 13.57
C VAL A 160 -21.56 -9.11 13.68
N LEU A 161 -21.82 -7.98 13.04
CA LEU A 161 -23.14 -7.34 13.05
C LEU A 161 -24.00 -7.72 11.85
N ASN A 162 -23.42 -8.41 10.87
CA ASN A 162 -24.03 -8.68 9.56
C ASN A 162 -24.63 -7.41 8.92
N THR A 163 -23.99 -6.27 9.13
CA THR A 163 -24.50 -4.95 8.76
C THR A 163 -23.58 -4.28 7.76
N TYR A 164 -24.17 -3.71 6.71
CA TYR A 164 -23.46 -2.86 5.76
C TYR A 164 -23.53 -1.41 6.21
N PHE A 165 -22.42 -0.70 6.01
CA PHE A 165 -22.38 0.74 6.20
C PHE A 165 -21.53 1.39 5.12
N GLN A 166 -21.77 2.68 4.92
CA GLN A 166 -21.05 3.54 3.99
C GLN A 166 -20.38 4.68 4.74
N ILE A 167 -19.14 4.97 4.33
CA ILE A 167 -18.50 6.27 4.59
C ILE A 167 -18.50 7.02 3.26
N ARG A 168 -19.09 8.22 3.21
CA ARG A 168 -19.30 8.95 1.95
C ARG A 168 -18.17 9.91 1.60
N ASP A 169 -17.45 10.41 2.52
CA ASP A 169 -16.22 11.21 2.39
C ASP A 169 -15.83 11.75 3.76
N ASP A 170 -15.25 10.91 4.59
CA ASP A 170 -14.84 11.30 5.94
C ASP A 170 -13.41 10.88 6.26
N SER A 171 -12.81 11.53 7.25
CA SER A 171 -11.40 11.33 7.62
C SER A 171 -11.23 10.18 8.59
N ILE A 172 -10.23 9.35 8.31
CA ILE A 172 -9.74 8.31 9.19
C ILE A 172 -8.29 8.64 9.51
N HIS A 173 -7.99 8.80 10.80
CA HIS A 173 -6.63 9.02 11.25
C HIS A 173 -5.95 7.69 11.52
N ILE A 174 -4.72 7.54 11.01
CA ILE A 174 -3.91 6.34 11.12
C ILE A 174 -2.71 6.67 12.00
N SER A 175 -2.60 6.00 13.11
CA SER A 175 -1.46 6.09 14.01
C SER A 175 -0.79 4.72 14.17
N SER A 176 0.41 4.69 14.75
CA SER A 176 1.11 3.44 14.99
C SER A 176 0.22 2.45 15.74
N GLY A 177 -0.07 1.32 15.08
CA GLY A 177 -0.90 0.24 15.64
C GLY A 177 -2.40 0.55 15.76
N SER A 178 -2.92 1.69 15.27
CA SER A 178 -4.35 1.96 15.34
C SER A 178 -4.92 2.77 14.16
N LEU A 179 -6.19 2.51 13.86
CA LEU A 179 -7.04 3.32 12.99
C LEU A 179 -8.05 4.04 13.88
N ASP A 180 -8.00 5.36 13.92
CA ASP A 180 -8.84 6.17 14.80
C ASP A 180 -10.01 6.78 14.02
N PHE A 181 -11.22 6.49 14.47
CA PHE A 181 -12.47 7.02 13.97
C PHE A 181 -12.98 8.08 14.93
N ARG A 182 -12.96 9.34 14.53
CA ARG A 182 -13.40 10.48 15.37
C ARG A 182 -14.60 11.15 14.73
N ASN A 183 -15.80 10.83 15.25
CA ASN A 183 -17.06 11.33 14.71
C ASN A 183 -17.25 11.04 13.22
N VAL A 184 -16.76 9.89 12.75
CA VAL A 184 -16.88 9.48 11.36
C VAL A 184 -18.34 9.19 11.06
N LYS A 185 -18.89 9.89 10.09
CA LYS A 185 -20.28 9.75 9.69
C LYS A 185 -20.45 8.51 8.82
N VAL A 186 -21.30 7.60 9.27
CA VAL A 186 -21.63 6.36 8.56
C VAL A 186 -23.11 6.33 8.20
N TYR A 187 -23.45 5.59 7.17
CA TYR A 187 -24.81 5.43 6.67
C TYR A 187 -25.10 3.95 6.46
N ASP A 188 -26.31 3.51 6.82
CA ASP A 188 -26.78 2.18 6.47
C ASP A 188 -27.30 2.12 5.02
N ARG A 189 -27.79 0.95 4.61
CA ARG A 189 -28.39 0.75 3.28
C ARG A 189 -29.69 1.51 3.04
N GLU A 190 -30.39 1.86 4.11
CA GLU A 190 -31.66 2.59 4.06
C GLU A 190 -31.43 4.10 4.08
N GLY A 191 -30.20 4.54 4.32
CA GLY A 191 -29.80 5.94 4.33
C GLY A 191 -29.87 6.60 5.70
N HIS A 192 -30.14 5.84 6.76
CA HIS A 192 -30.01 6.35 8.12
C HIS A 192 -28.55 6.61 8.44
N ASP A 193 -28.30 7.64 9.21
CA ASP A 193 -26.92 8.02 9.56
C ASP A 193 -26.61 7.81 11.03
N GLY A 194 -25.35 7.61 11.30
CA GLY A 194 -24.81 7.48 12.64
C GLY A 194 -23.37 8.02 12.70
N LEU A 195 -22.86 8.15 13.91
CA LEU A 195 -21.48 8.56 14.16
C LEU A 195 -20.71 7.40 14.78
N VAL A 196 -19.57 7.08 14.18
CA VAL A 196 -18.62 6.11 14.73
C VAL A 196 -17.52 6.87 15.44
N ASN A 197 -17.33 6.51 16.71
CA ASN A 197 -16.21 6.94 17.54
C ASN A 197 -15.55 5.71 18.12
N GLY A 198 -14.24 5.59 17.94
CA GLY A 198 -13.50 4.45 18.45
C GLY A 198 -12.20 4.26 17.68
N TYR A 199 -11.54 3.17 17.97
CA TYR A 199 -10.32 2.80 17.30
C TYR A 199 -10.27 1.29 17.05
N LEU A 200 -9.60 0.92 15.94
CA LEU A 200 -9.25 -0.44 15.63
C LEU A 200 -7.75 -0.60 15.86
N HIS A 201 -7.39 -1.41 16.84
CA HIS A 201 -5.99 -1.80 17.01
C HIS A 201 -5.59 -2.86 16.00
N HIS A 202 -4.40 -2.72 15.47
CA HIS A 202 -3.78 -3.76 14.66
C HIS A 202 -2.39 -4.11 15.20
N THR A 203 -2.04 -5.38 15.14
CA THR A 203 -0.69 -5.84 15.41
C THR A 203 -0.04 -6.20 14.08
N LYS A 204 0.97 -5.41 13.65
CA LYS A 204 1.70 -5.65 12.38
C LYS A 204 0.79 -5.62 11.14
N LEU A 205 -0.18 -4.70 11.10
CA LEU A 205 -1.24 -4.64 10.08
C LEU A 205 -2.09 -5.92 10.01
N LYS A 206 -2.06 -6.74 11.06
CA LYS A 206 -2.84 -7.97 11.23
C LYS A 206 -3.59 -7.95 12.56
N ASN A 207 -4.50 -8.92 12.75
CA ASN A 207 -5.22 -9.14 14.00
C ASN A 207 -5.89 -7.85 14.52
N LEU A 208 -6.78 -7.30 13.71
CA LEU A 208 -7.58 -6.14 14.10
C LEU A 208 -8.43 -6.49 15.34
N MET A 209 -8.32 -5.69 16.37
CA MET A 209 -9.17 -5.76 17.57
C MET A 209 -9.90 -4.43 17.75
N TYR A 210 -11.20 -4.50 18.03
CA TYR A 210 -12.04 -3.32 18.28
C TYR A 210 -12.18 -3.08 19.78
N HIS A 211 -12.23 -1.81 20.15
CA HIS A 211 -12.60 -1.32 21.49
C HIS A 211 -13.59 -0.17 21.38
#